data_efab2ac415d91b30c3e7f535a5eb8744
#
_entry.id   efab2ac415d91b30c3e7f535a5eb8744
#
_cell.length_a   1.000
_cell.length_b   1.000
_cell.length_c   1.000
_cell.angle_alpha   90.00
_cell.angle_beta   90.00
_cell.angle_gamma   90.00
#
_symmetry.space_group_name_H-M   'P 1'
#
loop_
_entity.id
_entity.type
_entity.pdbx_description
1 polymer ?
#
loop_
_entity_poly.entity_id
_entity_poly.type
_entity_poly.pdbx_seq_one_letter_code
_entity_poly.pdbx_strand_id
1 'polypeptide(L)'
;MTAATGILSFGAYLPRNRLQRAAIHAANAWFAPGLAGLAKGERTIANWDEDTITMAVEAARDTLTGIDRSTVGALSLASTTLPFADRLNAGIVKEALTLPDAVSALDVTGSQRAGTSALIQALRAAAGGGAPQLCLAAELRKARPASDVELVYGDGAAGLLVGQGAPVARFLGSYSTTLDFIDHFRSRRADFDYTWEGRWIRDEGHMGLIGAALSAGLAALGVEGAAVDRFIVPLTARGVGDGLARKAGIAPAALVDPLAAKVGETGVAHPLLLLASALETARPGEKVLLVGFGQGVDILLFETTAALSALPPRRGVAGSLARGVKDDNYLRWLFHRGLLDLERGMRAEADQKQPATTLWRHRKTVLGLVGGRCTRTGTVQYPKSDISVSTNDHGVGTQEDYPLADVPATIVTYTADSLTYTPTPPNYYGAIDFDGGGRLMAEFTDVDADDVEVGRKVGMMFRIKSVDEQRDFIRYFWKAVPLG
;
A
#
# COMPACT_ATOMS: atom_id res chain seq x y z
N MET A 1 15.28 -6.75 -32.31
CA MET A 1 15.66 -6.37 -30.94
C MET A 1 14.64 -6.99 -29.99
N THR A 2 15.07 -7.78 -29.02
CA THR A 2 14.18 -8.29 -27.96
C THR A 2 13.62 -7.09 -27.20
N ALA A 3 12.30 -7.08 -26.94
CA ALA A 3 11.66 -6.01 -26.18
C ALA A 3 12.30 -5.91 -24.79
N ALA A 4 12.57 -4.69 -24.33
CA ALA A 4 13.20 -4.47 -23.03
C ALA A 4 12.22 -4.84 -21.90
N THR A 5 12.71 -5.60 -20.94
CA THR A 5 11.97 -5.92 -19.72
C THR A 5 12.27 -4.88 -18.63
N GLY A 6 11.28 -4.46 -17.88
CA GLY A 6 11.46 -3.52 -16.77
C GLY A 6 10.17 -3.06 -16.14
N ILE A 7 10.25 -1.97 -15.39
CA ILE A 7 9.11 -1.31 -14.76
C ILE A 7 8.39 -0.47 -15.83
N LEU A 8 7.11 -0.76 -16.04
CA LEU A 8 6.25 -0.03 -16.99
C LEU A 8 5.54 1.13 -16.30
N SER A 9 5.19 0.96 -15.03
CA SER A 9 4.52 1.96 -14.22
C SER A 9 4.78 1.68 -12.73
N PHE A 10 4.62 2.70 -11.89
CA PHE A 10 4.78 2.59 -10.45
C PHE A 10 3.74 3.45 -9.73
N GLY A 11 3.51 3.17 -8.46
CA GLY A 11 2.61 3.94 -7.61
C GLY A 11 2.85 3.64 -6.14
N ALA A 12 2.24 4.43 -5.28
CA ALA A 12 2.40 4.31 -3.84
C ALA A 12 1.14 4.75 -3.09
N TYR A 13 1.02 4.26 -1.87
CA TYR A 13 0.04 4.73 -0.93
C TYR A 13 0.64 4.87 0.46
N LEU A 14 0.46 6.03 1.08
CA LEU A 14 0.71 6.27 2.50
C LEU A 14 -0.60 6.68 3.15
N PRO A 15 -0.98 6.08 4.29
CA PRO A 15 -2.11 6.54 5.09
C PRO A 15 -2.08 8.05 5.33
N ARG A 16 -3.23 8.69 5.45
CA ARG A 16 -3.32 10.16 5.68
C ARG A 16 -2.72 10.56 7.03
N ASN A 17 -2.86 9.71 8.04
CA ASN A 17 -2.52 10.08 9.42
C ASN A 17 -1.01 10.00 9.68
N ARG A 18 -0.50 11.00 10.39
CA ARG A 18 0.92 11.16 10.79
C ARG A 18 1.01 11.25 12.29
N LEU A 19 1.20 10.10 12.96
CA LEU A 19 1.38 10.07 14.40
C LEU A 19 2.73 10.71 14.76
N GLN A 20 2.68 11.72 15.60
CA GLN A 20 3.89 12.41 16.05
C GLN A 20 4.64 11.54 17.06
N ARG A 21 5.91 11.25 16.80
CA ARG A 21 6.76 10.45 17.69
C ARG A 21 6.92 11.06 19.06
N ALA A 22 6.87 12.40 19.15
CA ALA A 22 6.89 13.13 20.41
C ALA A 22 5.70 12.77 21.31
N ALA A 23 4.50 12.52 20.75
CA ALA A 23 3.33 12.10 21.50
C ALA A 23 3.50 10.69 22.08
N ILE A 24 4.06 9.75 21.30
CA ILE A 24 4.40 8.41 21.78
C ILE A 24 5.39 8.49 22.95
N HIS A 25 6.48 9.26 22.77
CA HIS A 25 7.49 9.45 23.82
C HIS A 25 6.89 10.10 25.07
N ALA A 26 6.12 11.17 24.94
CA ALA A 26 5.53 11.89 26.07
C ALA A 26 4.63 10.97 26.92
N ALA A 27 3.85 10.09 26.26
CA ALA A 27 2.99 9.14 26.97
C ALA A 27 3.78 8.05 27.71
N ASN A 28 4.97 7.68 27.23
CA ASN A 28 5.76 6.54 27.70
C ASN A 28 7.05 6.93 28.43
N ALA A 29 7.39 8.23 28.54
CA ALA A 29 8.67 8.70 29.11
C ALA A 29 8.89 8.28 30.58
N TRP A 30 7.82 8.11 31.35
CA TRP A 30 7.89 7.64 32.72
C TRP A 30 8.39 6.18 32.83
N PHE A 31 8.14 5.37 31.79
CA PHE A 31 8.52 3.95 31.74
C PHE A 31 9.78 3.73 30.88
N ALA A 32 9.85 4.38 29.72
CA ALA A 32 10.90 4.19 28.71
C ALA A 32 11.55 5.53 28.31
N PRO A 33 12.28 6.22 29.23
CA PRO A 33 12.88 7.51 28.95
C PRO A 33 13.92 7.48 27.82
N GLY A 34 14.52 6.32 27.53
CA GLY A 34 15.49 6.12 26.43
C GLY A 34 14.90 6.37 25.04
N LEU A 35 13.57 6.35 24.88
CA LEU A 35 12.89 6.65 23.62
C LEU A 35 13.07 8.11 23.16
N ALA A 36 13.54 9.01 24.01
CA ALA A 36 13.79 10.42 23.71
C ALA A 36 14.64 10.60 22.42
N GLY A 37 15.62 9.71 22.19
CA GLY A 37 16.47 9.73 21.00
C GLY A 37 15.72 9.48 19.68
N LEU A 38 14.54 8.85 19.71
CA LEU A 38 13.69 8.52 18.57
C LEU A 38 12.45 9.43 18.45
N ALA A 39 12.24 10.35 19.40
CA ALA A 39 11.03 11.17 19.51
C ALA A 39 10.87 12.24 18.42
N LYS A 40 11.89 12.48 17.60
CA LYS A 40 11.84 13.48 16.54
C LYS A 40 11.20 12.94 15.27
N GLY A 41 10.30 13.73 14.66
CA GLY A 41 9.61 13.39 13.42
C GLY A 41 8.27 12.71 13.65
N GLU A 42 7.77 12.11 12.58
CA GLU A 42 6.46 11.47 12.54
C GLU A 42 6.56 10.10 11.87
N ARG A 43 5.49 9.33 11.98
CA ARG A 43 5.33 8.07 11.26
C ARG A 43 3.96 8.02 10.59
N THR A 44 3.88 7.36 9.45
CA THR A 44 2.59 7.01 8.86
C THR A 44 1.90 5.96 9.70
N ILE A 45 0.59 6.12 9.86
CA ILE A 45 -0.22 5.17 10.61
C ILE A 45 -1.58 4.99 9.94
N ALA A 46 -1.91 3.74 9.64
CA ALA A 46 -3.19 3.39 9.03
C ALA A 46 -4.35 3.71 9.97
N ASN A 47 -5.45 4.20 9.41
CA ASN A 47 -6.68 4.43 10.14
C ASN A 47 -7.30 3.09 10.59
N TRP A 48 -8.34 3.13 11.43
CA TRP A 48 -9.03 1.93 11.92
C TRP A 48 -9.66 1.10 10.78
N ASP A 49 -10.01 1.74 9.67
CA ASP A 49 -10.62 1.13 8.50
C ASP A 49 -9.63 0.82 7.37
N GLU A 50 -8.32 0.84 7.67
CA GLU A 50 -7.24 0.49 6.76
C GLU A 50 -6.48 -0.75 7.23
N ASP A 51 -6.05 -1.56 6.27
CA ASP A 51 -5.15 -2.70 6.44
C ASP A 51 -4.22 -2.86 5.22
N THR A 52 -3.45 -3.93 5.19
CA THR A 52 -2.56 -4.23 4.07
C THR A 52 -3.28 -4.42 2.75
N ILE A 53 -4.51 -4.96 2.74
CA ILE A 53 -5.31 -5.13 1.52
C ILE A 53 -5.79 -3.77 1.02
N THR A 54 -6.36 -2.95 1.88
CA THR A 54 -6.87 -1.63 1.48
C THR A 54 -5.77 -0.72 0.98
N MET A 55 -4.61 -0.70 1.66
CA MET A 55 -3.44 0.06 1.21
C MET A 55 -2.88 -0.46 -0.12
N ALA A 56 -2.85 -1.79 -0.32
CA ALA A 56 -2.40 -2.38 -1.58
C ALA A 56 -3.33 -2.02 -2.75
N VAL A 57 -4.66 -1.98 -2.54
CA VAL A 57 -5.62 -1.53 -3.56
C VAL A 57 -5.33 -0.09 -3.98
N GLU A 58 -5.11 0.81 -3.02
CA GLU A 58 -4.85 2.22 -3.33
C GLU A 58 -3.49 2.42 -4.03
N ALA A 59 -2.44 1.69 -3.62
CA ALA A 59 -1.15 1.71 -4.31
C ALA A 59 -1.25 1.14 -5.74
N ALA A 60 -2.06 0.09 -5.93
CA ALA A 60 -2.32 -0.49 -7.24
C ALA A 60 -3.08 0.47 -8.16
N ARG A 61 -4.11 1.17 -7.64
CA ARG A 61 -4.84 2.19 -8.41
C ARG A 61 -3.92 3.30 -8.88
N ASP A 62 -3.03 3.77 -8.02
CA ASP A 62 -2.01 4.76 -8.37
C ASP A 62 -1.03 4.22 -9.43
N THR A 63 -0.58 2.96 -9.28
CA THR A 63 0.28 2.28 -10.26
C THR A 63 -0.39 2.15 -11.63
N LEU A 64 -1.68 1.84 -11.66
CA LEU A 64 -2.45 1.60 -12.88
C LEU A 64 -3.06 2.88 -13.48
N THR A 65 -2.68 4.07 -13.00
CA THR A 65 -3.14 5.33 -13.57
C THR A 65 -2.81 5.41 -15.06
N GLY A 66 -3.84 5.52 -15.90
CA GLY A 66 -3.71 5.57 -17.38
C GLY A 66 -3.39 4.23 -18.03
N ILE A 67 -3.42 3.12 -17.29
CA ILE A 67 -3.16 1.77 -17.81
C ILE A 67 -4.49 1.01 -17.98
N ASP A 68 -4.64 0.35 -19.13
CA ASP A 68 -5.74 -0.58 -19.33
C ASP A 68 -5.55 -1.82 -18.45
N ARG A 69 -6.43 -1.97 -17.46
CA ARG A 69 -6.40 -3.07 -16.48
C ARG A 69 -6.55 -4.45 -17.13
N SER A 70 -7.15 -4.54 -18.32
CA SER A 70 -7.29 -5.80 -19.04
C SER A 70 -5.96 -6.39 -19.51
N THR A 71 -4.89 -5.57 -19.56
CA THR A 71 -3.55 -6.00 -19.95
C THR A 71 -2.78 -6.71 -18.84
N VAL A 72 -3.24 -6.60 -17.58
CA VAL A 72 -2.58 -7.24 -16.43
C VAL A 72 -2.81 -8.75 -16.47
N GLY A 73 -1.74 -9.53 -16.52
CA GLY A 73 -1.81 -11.00 -16.59
C GLY A 73 -1.59 -11.71 -15.26
N ALA A 74 -0.91 -11.06 -14.30
CA ALA A 74 -0.76 -11.61 -12.97
C ALA A 74 -0.62 -10.50 -11.92
N LEU A 75 -0.92 -10.87 -10.65
CA LEU A 75 -0.83 -10.00 -9.49
C LEU A 75 -0.15 -10.75 -8.35
N SER A 76 0.86 -10.16 -7.73
CA SER A 76 1.44 -10.62 -6.47
C SER A 76 1.26 -9.58 -5.38
N LEU A 77 0.87 -10.01 -4.18
CA LEU A 77 0.78 -9.18 -2.98
C LEU A 77 1.79 -9.67 -1.95
N ALA A 78 2.81 -8.86 -1.70
CA ALA A 78 3.84 -9.15 -0.71
C ALA A 78 3.52 -8.47 0.63
N SER A 79 3.50 -9.24 1.73
CA SER A 79 3.33 -8.73 3.08
C SER A 79 3.65 -9.79 4.12
N THR A 80 4.07 -9.39 5.33
CA THR A 80 4.12 -10.27 6.50
C THR A 80 2.94 -10.05 7.46
N THR A 81 2.01 -9.15 7.10
CA THR A 81 0.85 -8.76 7.92
C THR A 81 -0.47 -8.90 7.16
N LEU A 82 -0.57 -9.92 6.31
CA LEU A 82 -1.82 -10.24 5.61
C LEU A 82 -2.92 -10.59 6.61
N PRO A 83 -4.12 -10.02 6.47
CA PRO A 83 -5.20 -10.23 7.45
C PRO A 83 -5.77 -11.64 7.43
N PHE A 84 -5.68 -12.36 6.32
CA PHE A 84 -6.13 -13.75 6.22
C PHE A 84 -4.94 -14.69 6.05
N ALA A 85 -4.84 -15.68 6.95
CA ALA A 85 -3.82 -16.73 6.85
C ALA A 85 -4.16 -17.79 5.81
N ASP A 86 -5.47 -18.02 5.58
CA ASP A 86 -6.01 -18.98 4.60
C ASP A 86 -7.26 -18.37 3.92
N ARG A 87 -7.02 -17.44 3.08
CA ARG A 87 -7.88 -16.81 2.08
C ARG A 87 -6.95 -16.00 1.19
N LEU A 88 -7.03 -16.13 -0.12
CA LEU A 88 -6.17 -15.41 -1.03
C LEU A 88 -6.41 -13.89 -0.93
N ASN A 89 -5.50 -13.18 -0.24
CA ASN A 89 -5.59 -11.74 -0.02
C ASN A 89 -5.44 -10.97 -1.33
N ALA A 90 -4.50 -11.39 -2.18
CA ALA A 90 -4.35 -10.86 -3.54
C ALA A 90 -5.62 -11.00 -4.39
N GLY A 91 -6.45 -12.02 -4.12
CA GLY A 91 -7.75 -12.21 -4.76
C GLY A 91 -8.75 -11.10 -4.42
N ILE A 92 -8.73 -10.59 -3.19
CA ILE A 92 -9.56 -9.44 -2.78
C ILE A 92 -9.12 -8.18 -3.52
N VAL A 93 -7.81 -7.96 -3.61
CA VAL A 93 -7.21 -6.84 -4.37
C VAL A 93 -7.60 -6.93 -5.84
N LYS A 94 -7.51 -8.13 -6.45
CA LYS A 94 -7.91 -8.39 -7.85
C LYS A 94 -9.38 -7.99 -8.10
N GLU A 95 -10.29 -8.39 -7.22
CA GLU A 95 -11.70 -8.04 -7.33
C GLU A 95 -11.95 -6.53 -7.16
N ALA A 96 -11.29 -5.88 -6.19
CA ALA A 96 -11.40 -4.44 -5.96
C ALA A 96 -10.90 -3.62 -7.17
N LEU A 97 -9.88 -4.11 -7.85
CA LEU A 97 -9.32 -3.50 -9.06
C LEU A 97 -10.11 -3.85 -10.33
N THR A 98 -11.14 -4.70 -10.25
CA THR A 98 -11.89 -5.19 -11.40
C THR A 98 -11.01 -5.82 -12.49
N LEU A 99 -9.92 -6.50 -12.09
CA LEU A 99 -9.06 -7.21 -13.04
C LEU A 99 -9.78 -8.43 -13.61
N PRO A 100 -9.42 -8.87 -14.83
CA PRO A 100 -10.02 -10.06 -15.45
C PRO A 100 -9.94 -11.31 -14.58
N ASP A 101 -10.93 -12.20 -14.68
CA ASP A 101 -10.96 -13.45 -13.89
C ASP A 101 -9.78 -14.38 -14.22
N ALA A 102 -9.20 -14.26 -15.39
CA ALA A 102 -8.04 -15.05 -15.84
C ALA A 102 -6.70 -14.58 -15.23
N VAL A 103 -6.67 -13.47 -14.48
CA VAL A 103 -5.45 -12.99 -13.81
C VAL A 103 -5.01 -13.98 -12.76
N SER A 104 -3.77 -14.46 -12.85
CA SER A 104 -3.15 -15.26 -11.79
C SER A 104 -2.82 -14.37 -10.60
N ALA A 105 -3.21 -14.77 -9.39
CA ALA A 105 -2.95 -14.00 -8.18
C ALA A 105 -2.26 -14.86 -7.12
N LEU A 106 -1.32 -14.28 -6.36
CA LEU A 106 -0.63 -14.97 -5.28
C LEU A 106 -0.24 -14.03 -4.13
N ASP A 107 -0.23 -14.55 -2.93
CA ASP A 107 0.32 -13.90 -1.74
C ASP A 107 1.78 -14.33 -1.55
N VAL A 108 2.66 -13.37 -1.24
CA VAL A 108 4.09 -13.61 -0.97
C VAL A 108 4.41 -13.13 0.44
N THR A 109 4.87 -14.03 1.30
CA THR A 109 5.08 -13.74 2.73
C THR A 109 6.32 -14.46 3.28
N GLY A 110 6.56 -14.31 4.58
CA GLY A 110 7.57 -15.07 5.33
C GLY A 110 8.93 -14.39 5.48
N SER A 111 9.15 -13.21 4.87
CA SER A 111 10.38 -12.45 5.02
C SER A 111 10.15 -10.97 4.72
N GLN A 112 10.91 -10.08 5.34
CA GLN A 112 10.85 -8.64 5.04
C GLN A 112 11.35 -8.29 3.62
N ARG A 113 12.05 -9.19 2.95
CA ARG A 113 12.40 -9.01 1.52
C ARG A 113 11.37 -9.63 0.56
N ALA A 114 10.21 -10.08 1.03
CA ALA A 114 9.16 -10.66 0.18
C ALA A 114 8.79 -9.73 -1.00
N GLY A 115 8.79 -8.40 -0.80
CA GLY A 115 8.52 -7.42 -1.86
C GLY A 115 9.56 -7.46 -3.00
N THR A 116 10.85 -7.42 -2.67
CA THR A 116 11.93 -7.49 -3.69
C THR A 116 12.03 -8.87 -4.33
N SER A 117 11.80 -9.93 -3.55
CA SER A 117 11.77 -11.30 -4.08
C SER A 117 10.60 -11.50 -5.07
N ALA A 118 9.40 -10.98 -4.75
CA ALA A 118 8.25 -10.98 -5.66
C ALA A 118 8.55 -10.19 -6.94
N LEU A 119 9.19 -9.03 -6.81
CA LEU A 119 9.60 -8.20 -7.95
C LEU A 119 10.57 -8.93 -8.88
N ILE A 120 11.57 -9.63 -8.32
CA ILE A 120 12.52 -10.43 -9.11
C ILE A 120 11.79 -11.52 -9.89
N GLN A 121 10.86 -12.24 -9.26
CA GLN A 121 10.09 -13.29 -9.94
C GLN A 121 9.20 -12.70 -11.04
N ALA A 122 8.54 -11.58 -10.78
CA ALA A 122 7.71 -10.89 -11.77
C ALA A 122 8.54 -10.43 -12.98
N LEU A 123 9.74 -9.86 -12.76
CA LEU A 123 10.66 -9.46 -13.84
C LEU A 123 11.15 -10.65 -14.65
N ARG A 124 11.45 -11.78 -14.01
CA ARG A 124 11.85 -13.03 -14.70
C ARG A 124 10.70 -13.59 -15.53
N ALA A 125 9.47 -13.60 -14.99
CA ALA A 125 8.30 -14.04 -15.73
C ALA A 125 8.02 -13.14 -16.94
N ALA A 126 8.11 -11.82 -16.77
CA ALA A 126 7.96 -10.86 -17.85
C ALA A 126 9.02 -11.02 -18.95
N ALA A 127 10.28 -11.30 -18.59
CA ALA A 127 11.35 -11.56 -19.55
C ALA A 127 11.08 -12.78 -20.45
N GLY A 128 10.28 -13.75 -19.97
CA GLY A 128 9.79 -14.89 -20.76
C GLY A 128 8.69 -14.57 -21.77
N GLY A 129 8.29 -13.31 -21.93
CA GLY A 129 7.25 -12.88 -22.89
C GLY A 129 5.82 -12.98 -22.36
N GLY A 130 5.63 -13.13 -21.05
CA GLY A 130 4.31 -13.12 -20.41
C GLY A 130 3.66 -11.72 -20.41
N ALA A 131 2.34 -11.68 -20.15
CA ALA A 131 1.61 -10.43 -19.93
C ALA A 131 2.18 -9.65 -18.73
N PRO A 132 1.94 -8.33 -18.65
CA PRO A 132 2.42 -7.50 -17.53
C PRO A 132 2.02 -8.05 -16.15
N GLN A 133 2.94 -7.93 -15.20
CA GLN A 133 2.80 -8.43 -13.85
C GLN A 133 2.65 -7.24 -12.88
N LEU A 134 1.57 -7.20 -12.11
CA LEU A 134 1.38 -6.21 -11.05
C LEU A 134 1.99 -6.74 -9.74
N CYS A 135 3.07 -6.14 -9.30
CA CYS A 135 3.78 -6.49 -8.08
C CYS A 135 3.45 -5.45 -7.01
N LEU A 136 2.77 -5.88 -5.94
CA LEU A 136 2.34 -5.04 -4.83
C LEU A 136 3.06 -5.45 -3.55
N ALA A 137 3.38 -4.48 -2.72
CA ALA A 137 3.84 -4.70 -1.36
C ALA A 137 3.11 -3.75 -0.42
N ALA A 138 2.62 -4.27 0.71
CA ALA A 138 1.92 -3.49 1.72
C ALA A 138 2.25 -4.04 3.11
N GLU A 139 2.38 -3.16 4.11
CA GLU A 139 2.74 -3.61 5.44
C GLU A 139 2.09 -2.75 6.52
N LEU A 140 1.63 -3.41 7.58
CA LEU A 140 1.04 -2.83 8.76
C LEU A 140 1.49 -3.63 9.99
N ARG A 141 2.72 -3.37 10.47
CA ARG A 141 3.26 -4.09 11.63
C ARG A 141 2.76 -3.50 12.94
N LYS A 142 2.33 -4.38 13.86
CA LYS A 142 2.05 -3.98 15.23
C LYS A 142 3.36 -3.85 16.00
N ALA A 143 3.48 -2.79 16.77
CA ALA A 143 4.58 -2.59 17.70
C ALA A 143 4.05 -2.62 19.14
N ARG A 144 4.80 -3.22 20.04
CA ARG A 144 4.47 -3.20 21.47
C ARG A 144 4.60 -1.77 21.98
N PRO A 145 3.60 -1.24 22.72
CA PRO A 145 3.70 0.09 23.34
C PRO A 145 4.99 0.25 24.14
N ALA A 146 5.60 1.42 24.05
CA ALA A 146 6.87 1.80 24.67
C ALA A 146 8.10 1.02 24.17
N SER A 147 8.04 0.38 23.00
CA SER A 147 9.20 -0.20 22.31
C SER A 147 9.82 0.78 21.33
N ASP A 148 11.11 0.60 21.03
CA ASP A 148 11.84 1.40 20.03
C ASP A 148 11.15 1.30 18.65
N VAL A 149 10.72 0.10 18.27
CA VAL A 149 10.07 -0.15 16.97
C VAL A 149 8.71 0.54 16.83
N GLU A 150 8.05 0.89 17.93
CA GLU A 150 6.82 1.68 17.89
C GLU A 150 7.06 3.08 17.30
N LEU A 151 8.25 3.66 17.52
CA LEU A 151 8.61 4.96 16.97
C LEU A 151 9.20 4.84 15.55
N VAL A 152 9.69 3.64 15.16
CA VAL A 152 10.38 3.40 13.89
C VAL A 152 9.44 2.90 12.80
N TYR A 153 8.53 1.98 13.12
CA TYR A 153 7.62 1.41 12.11
C TYR A 153 6.70 2.47 11.50
N GLY A 154 6.43 2.32 10.21
CA GLY A 154 5.42 3.08 9.47
C GLY A 154 4.52 2.12 8.70
N ASP A 155 3.37 2.58 8.26
CA ASP A 155 2.45 1.83 7.43
C ASP A 155 2.45 2.41 6.01
N GLY A 156 2.32 1.54 5.02
CA GLY A 156 2.28 1.99 3.63
C GLY A 156 2.27 0.83 2.63
N ALA A 157 2.08 1.19 1.38
CA ALA A 157 2.08 0.27 0.26
C ALA A 157 2.73 0.90 -0.97
N ALA A 158 3.28 0.04 -1.83
CA ALA A 158 3.79 0.43 -3.13
C ALA A 158 3.41 -0.63 -4.18
N GLY A 159 3.31 -0.20 -5.43
CA GLY A 159 3.03 -1.05 -6.56
C GLY A 159 3.92 -0.77 -7.75
N LEU A 160 4.28 -1.82 -8.47
CA LEU A 160 5.05 -1.76 -9.71
C LEU A 160 4.36 -2.64 -10.75
N LEU A 161 4.10 -2.09 -11.92
CA LEU A 161 3.72 -2.87 -13.08
C LEU A 161 4.99 -3.18 -13.87
N VAL A 162 5.31 -4.46 -14.04
CA VAL A 162 6.50 -4.89 -14.78
C VAL A 162 6.11 -5.68 -16.03
N GLY A 163 6.89 -5.53 -17.09
CA GLY A 163 6.57 -6.16 -18.37
C GLY A 163 7.65 -5.91 -19.42
N GLN A 164 7.36 -6.35 -20.63
CA GLN A 164 8.14 -6.02 -21.84
C GLN A 164 7.53 -4.80 -22.55
N GLY A 165 8.37 -4.02 -23.22
CA GLY A 165 7.92 -2.88 -24.04
C GLY A 165 8.80 -1.66 -23.90
N ALA A 166 8.19 -0.52 -23.55
CA ALA A 166 8.86 0.74 -23.27
C ALA A 166 8.90 1.01 -21.76
N PRO A 167 9.73 0.30 -20.98
CA PRO A 167 9.77 0.46 -19.53
C PRO A 167 10.30 1.85 -19.15
N VAL A 168 9.75 2.44 -18.08
CA VAL A 168 10.24 3.68 -17.48
C VAL A 168 11.57 3.47 -16.77
N ALA A 169 11.82 2.23 -16.32
CA ALA A 169 13.11 1.79 -15.80
C ALA A 169 13.39 0.37 -16.32
N ARG A 170 14.42 0.24 -17.15
CA ARG A 170 14.85 -1.02 -17.74
C ARG A 170 15.54 -1.86 -16.68
N PHE A 171 15.18 -3.12 -16.55
CA PHE A 171 15.85 -4.06 -15.66
C PHE A 171 17.18 -4.52 -16.27
N LEU A 172 18.27 -4.33 -15.55
CA LEU A 172 19.62 -4.71 -15.98
C LEU A 172 20.06 -6.05 -15.40
N GLY A 173 19.53 -6.43 -14.23
CA GLY A 173 19.83 -7.69 -13.59
C GLY A 173 19.58 -7.67 -12.07
N SER A 174 19.73 -8.83 -11.45
CA SER A 174 19.63 -9.00 -10.01
C SER A 174 20.63 -10.01 -9.48
N TYR A 175 20.98 -9.87 -8.22
CA TYR A 175 21.77 -10.81 -7.44
C TYR A 175 21.06 -11.07 -6.12
N SER A 176 20.99 -12.32 -5.67
CA SER A 176 20.30 -12.69 -4.44
C SER A 176 21.13 -13.66 -3.61
N THR A 177 21.11 -13.47 -2.30
CA THR A 177 21.60 -14.45 -1.32
C THR A 177 20.49 -14.82 -0.35
N THR A 178 20.50 -16.04 0.12
CA THR A 178 19.56 -16.49 1.16
C THR A 178 20.38 -17.08 2.32
N LEU A 179 20.15 -16.52 3.52
CA LEU A 179 20.87 -16.85 4.73
C LEU A 179 19.87 -16.80 5.90
N ASP A 180 19.89 -17.77 6.78
CA ASP A 180 19.04 -17.79 7.96
C ASP A 180 19.60 -16.87 9.06
N PHE A 181 19.57 -15.57 8.79
CA PHE A 181 19.97 -14.53 9.73
C PHE A 181 18.74 -13.98 10.43
N ILE A 182 18.60 -14.25 11.72
CA ILE A 182 17.41 -13.90 12.51
C ILE A 182 17.61 -12.53 13.16
N ASP A 183 17.32 -11.45 12.44
CA ASP A 183 17.26 -10.10 12.98
C ASP A 183 16.03 -9.88 13.85
N HIS A 184 14.90 -10.41 13.42
CA HIS A 184 13.63 -10.49 14.13
C HIS A 184 12.83 -11.68 13.64
N PHE A 185 11.81 -12.05 14.39
CA PHE A 185 10.82 -13.03 13.95
C PHE A 185 9.46 -12.78 14.63
N ARG A 186 8.42 -13.31 14.01
CA ARG A 186 7.07 -13.37 14.58
C ARG A 186 6.46 -14.74 14.28
N SER A 187 6.07 -15.46 15.32
CA SER A 187 5.31 -16.70 15.15
C SER A 187 3.84 -16.40 14.82
N ARG A 188 3.11 -17.40 14.31
CA ARG A 188 1.67 -17.26 14.03
C ARG A 188 0.81 -16.90 15.27
N ARG A 189 1.32 -17.11 16.46
CA ARG A 189 0.62 -16.85 17.74
C ARG A 189 1.01 -15.50 18.36
N ALA A 190 1.93 -14.79 17.77
CA ALA A 190 2.42 -13.52 18.30
C ALA A 190 1.89 -12.33 17.50
N ASP A 191 1.43 -11.31 18.20
CA ASP A 191 0.99 -10.04 17.59
C ASP A 191 2.16 -9.12 17.25
N PHE A 192 3.29 -9.31 17.94
CA PHE A 192 4.45 -8.42 17.85
C PHE A 192 5.69 -9.17 17.37
N ASP A 193 6.52 -8.46 16.62
CA ASP A 193 7.84 -8.94 16.27
C ASP A 193 8.71 -9.04 17.52
N TYR A 194 9.52 -10.11 17.61
CA TYR A 194 10.59 -10.24 18.57
C TYR A 194 11.89 -9.87 17.86
N THR A 195 12.48 -8.75 18.24
CA THR A 195 13.72 -8.23 17.65
C THR A 195 14.91 -8.70 18.50
N TRP A 196 15.98 -9.13 17.82
CA TRP A 196 17.22 -9.53 18.47
C TRP A 196 18.09 -8.33 18.87
N GLU A 197 19.35 -8.55 19.24
CA GLU A 197 20.27 -7.52 19.72
C GLU A 197 20.64 -6.52 18.59
N GLY A 198 20.30 -5.25 18.77
CA GLY A 198 20.38 -4.24 17.72
C GLY A 198 21.79 -3.94 17.22
N ARG A 199 22.82 -4.05 18.08
CA ARG A 199 24.21 -3.88 17.65
C ARG A 199 24.64 -5.03 16.73
N TRP A 200 24.33 -6.24 17.10
CA TRP A 200 24.62 -7.43 16.28
C TRP A 200 23.89 -7.38 14.94
N ILE A 201 22.61 -7.00 14.92
CA ILE A 201 21.83 -6.79 13.68
C ILE A 201 22.53 -5.77 12.79
N ARG A 202 22.97 -4.63 13.35
CA ARG A 202 23.67 -3.60 12.60
C ARG A 202 25.00 -4.09 12.04
N ASP A 203 25.83 -4.70 12.87
CA ASP A 203 27.22 -5.00 12.53
C ASP A 203 27.30 -6.24 11.62
N GLU A 204 26.64 -7.33 11.95
CA GLU A 204 26.66 -8.57 11.17
C GLU A 204 25.65 -8.55 10.04
N GLY A 205 24.41 -8.12 10.31
CA GLY A 205 23.34 -8.08 9.32
C GLY A 205 23.51 -6.96 8.31
N HIS A 206 23.37 -5.73 8.77
CA HIS A 206 23.36 -4.59 7.85
C HIS A 206 24.74 -4.32 7.25
N MET A 207 25.77 -4.17 8.06
CA MET A 207 27.10 -3.83 7.55
C MET A 207 27.86 -5.04 7.00
N GLY A 208 27.65 -6.23 7.58
CA GLY A 208 28.29 -7.48 7.16
C GLY A 208 27.60 -8.07 5.91
N LEU A 209 26.39 -8.60 6.09
CA LEU A 209 25.69 -9.35 5.02
C LEU A 209 25.32 -8.49 3.82
N ILE A 210 24.72 -7.31 4.04
CA ILE A 210 24.39 -6.39 2.94
C ILE A 210 25.67 -5.91 2.24
N GLY A 211 26.70 -5.56 3.01
CA GLY A 211 27.98 -5.14 2.44
C GLY A 211 28.65 -6.19 1.56
N ALA A 212 28.62 -7.45 1.98
CA ALA A 212 29.14 -8.59 1.19
C ALA A 212 28.29 -8.82 -0.08
N ALA A 213 26.95 -8.79 0.06
CA ALA A 213 26.03 -8.96 -1.06
C ALA A 213 26.14 -7.82 -2.09
N LEU A 214 26.34 -6.56 -1.64
CA LEU A 214 26.58 -5.41 -2.52
C LEU A 214 27.85 -5.62 -3.34
N SER A 215 28.96 -5.98 -2.71
CA SER A 215 30.22 -6.23 -3.42
C SER A 215 30.08 -7.34 -4.46
N ALA A 216 29.50 -8.48 -4.07
CA ALA A 216 29.28 -9.61 -4.98
C ALA A 216 28.27 -9.28 -6.08
N GLY A 217 27.17 -8.56 -5.73
CA GLY A 217 26.12 -8.17 -6.66
C GLY A 217 26.63 -7.17 -7.72
N LEU A 218 27.37 -6.15 -7.34
CA LEU A 218 27.97 -5.20 -8.28
C LEU A 218 28.94 -5.91 -9.23
N ALA A 219 29.79 -6.81 -8.72
CA ALA A 219 30.68 -7.62 -9.55
C ALA A 219 29.91 -8.51 -10.53
N ALA A 220 28.88 -9.22 -10.05
CA ALA A 220 28.05 -10.10 -10.89
C ALA A 220 27.28 -9.34 -11.97
N LEU A 221 26.89 -8.09 -11.70
CA LEU A 221 26.16 -7.22 -12.62
C LEU A 221 27.10 -6.42 -13.54
N GLY A 222 28.41 -6.49 -13.32
CA GLY A 222 29.42 -5.78 -14.12
C GLY A 222 29.31 -4.25 -13.98
N VAL A 223 28.96 -3.75 -12.79
CA VAL A 223 28.76 -2.31 -12.53
C VAL A 223 29.65 -1.86 -11.36
N GLU A 224 30.37 -0.79 -11.61
CA GLU A 224 31.15 -0.10 -10.57
C GLU A 224 30.24 0.76 -9.70
N GLY A 225 30.52 0.84 -8.37
CA GLY A 225 29.74 1.64 -7.45
C GLY A 225 29.63 3.11 -7.85
N ALA A 226 30.70 3.68 -8.41
CA ALA A 226 30.72 5.06 -8.90
C ALA A 226 29.75 5.35 -10.08
N ALA A 227 29.26 4.31 -10.76
CA ALA A 227 28.28 4.43 -11.83
C ALA A 227 26.82 4.35 -11.36
N VAL A 228 26.57 4.21 -10.04
CA VAL A 228 25.23 4.19 -9.45
C VAL A 228 24.82 5.63 -9.14
N ASP A 229 23.73 6.07 -9.77
CA ASP A 229 23.20 7.42 -9.61
C ASP A 229 22.20 7.51 -8.44
N ARG A 230 21.49 6.41 -8.16
CA ARG A 230 20.53 6.31 -7.05
C ARG A 230 20.72 5.00 -6.32
N PHE A 231 21.02 5.10 -5.03
CA PHE A 231 21.23 3.95 -4.14
C PHE A 231 20.14 3.87 -3.10
N ILE A 232 19.35 2.83 -3.14
CA ILE A 232 18.19 2.60 -2.28
C ILE A 232 18.54 1.50 -1.28
N VAL A 233 18.63 1.88 -0.01
CA VAL A 233 18.81 0.98 1.13
C VAL A 233 17.62 1.18 2.08
N PRO A 234 16.72 0.20 2.24
CA PRO A 234 15.48 0.37 3.01
C PRO A 234 15.74 0.22 4.52
N LEU A 235 16.74 0.91 5.04
CA LEU A 235 17.14 0.88 6.44
C LEU A 235 17.08 2.28 7.03
N THR A 236 16.34 2.42 8.14
CA THR A 236 16.18 3.70 8.83
C THR A 236 17.23 3.95 9.91
N ALA A 237 18.09 2.96 10.18
CA ALA A 237 19.18 3.06 11.17
C ALA A 237 20.23 4.09 10.72
N ARG A 238 20.49 5.07 11.58
CA ARG A 238 21.37 6.21 11.29
C ARG A 238 22.78 5.76 10.88
N GLY A 239 23.26 6.31 9.75
CA GLY A 239 24.63 6.10 9.24
C GLY A 239 24.89 4.75 8.57
N VAL A 240 23.93 3.82 8.57
CA VAL A 240 24.08 2.51 7.91
C VAL A 240 24.13 2.68 6.40
N GLY A 241 23.19 3.44 5.82
CA GLY A 241 23.18 3.71 4.37
C GLY A 241 24.47 4.36 3.88
N ASP A 242 24.96 5.39 4.59
CA ASP A 242 26.24 6.06 4.27
C ASP A 242 27.43 5.10 4.37
N GLY A 243 27.43 4.23 5.38
CA GLY A 243 28.47 3.22 5.58
C GLY A 243 28.52 2.20 4.43
N LEU A 244 27.34 1.73 4.00
CA LEU A 244 27.20 0.80 2.88
C LEU A 244 27.60 1.46 1.55
N ALA A 245 27.16 2.68 1.29
CA ALA A 245 27.53 3.45 0.10
C ALA A 245 29.05 3.60 0.00
N ARG A 246 29.70 4.01 1.09
CA ARG A 246 31.17 4.14 1.14
C ARG A 246 31.87 2.81 0.87
N LYS A 247 31.39 1.72 1.49
CA LYS A 247 31.96 0.37 1.31
C LYS A 247 31.84 -0.12 -0.13
N ALA A 248 30.75 0.26 -0.81
CA ALA A 248 30.48 -0.11 -2.20
C ALA A 248 31.07 0.87 -3.24
N GLY A 249 31.77 1.92 -2.82
CA GLY A 249 32.30 2.96 -3.73
C GLY A 249 31.22 3.82 -4.39
N ILE A 250 30.02 3.88 -3.79
CA ILE A 250 28.90 4.68 -4.27
C ILE A 250 28.98 6.09 -3.70
N ALA A 251 28.74 7.10 -4.53
CA ALA A 251 28.77 8.50 -4.10
C ALA A 251 27.70 8.76 -3.00
N PRO A 252 28.02 9.49 -1.91
CA PRO A 252 27.05 9.81 -0.86
C PRO A 252 25.79 10.50 -1.39
N ALA A 253 25.92 11.33 -2.43
CA ALA A 253 24.81 12.04 -3.06
C ALA A 253 23.82 11.08 -3.80
N ALA A 254 24.23 9.85 -4.11
CA ALA A 254 23.36 8.84 -4.71
C ALA A 254 22.43 8.18 -3.71
N LEU A 255 22.70 8.31 -2.39
CA LEU A 255 21.86 7.69 -1.36
C LEU A 255 20.48 8.36 -1.33
N VAL A 256 19.45 7.55 -1.56
CA VAL A 256 18.04 7.98 -1.50
C VAL A 256 17.62 8.14 -0.04
N ASP A 257 16.86 9.20 0.27
CA ASP A 257 16.30 9.42 1.61
C ASP A 257 15.43 8.22 2.01
N PRO A 258 15.72 7.53 3.12
CA PRO A 258 14.92 6.39 3.58
C PRO A 258 13.56 6.79 4.17
N LEU A 259 13.16 8.05 4.10
CA LEU A 259 11.91 8.62 4.62
C LEU A 259 11.68 8.38 6.13
N ALA A 260 12.74 8.10 6.87
CA ALA A 260 12.68 7.70 8.28
C ALA A 260 11.97 8.73 9.17
N ALA A 261 12.12 10.03 8.89
CA ALA A 261 11.57 11.11 9.71
C ALA A 261 10.10 11.44 9.42
N LYS A 262 9.58 11.03 8.26
CA LYS A 262 8.23 11.40 7.76
C LYS A 262 7.29 10.21 7.63
N VAL A 263 7.84 9.03 7.38
CA VAL A 263 7.07 7.80 7.11
C VAL A 263 7.38 6.74 8.16
N GLY A 264 8.64 6.53 8.47
CA GLY A 264 9.11 5.38 9.22
C GLY A 264 9.43 4.20 8.28
N GLU A 265 9.67 3.04 8.86
CA GLU A 265 10.00 1.82 8.12
C GLU A 265 8.72 1.04 7.81
N THR A 266 8.38 0.92 6.52
CA THR A 266 7.17 0.24 6.06
C THR A 266 7.39 -1.24 5.70
N GLY A 267 8.35 -1.89 6.36
CA GLY A 267 8.61 -3.33 6.24
C GLY A 267 8.77 -3.79 4.80
N VAL A 268 8.03 -4.83 4.43
CA VAL A 268 8.04 -5.44 3.07
C VAL A 268 7.79 -4.41 1.96
N ALA A 269 7.00 -3.39 2.23
CA ALA A 269 6.70 -2.34 1.25
C ALA A 269 7.83 -1.31 1.11
N HIS A 270 8.72 -1.20 2.10
CA HIS A 270 9.69 -0.11 2.18
C HIS A 270 10.64 -0.02 0.97
N PRO A 271 11.26 -1.13 0.49
CA PRO A 271 12.11 -1.08 -0.69
C PRO A 271 11.40 -0.57 -1.94
N LEU A 272 10.16 -1.04 -2.18
CA LEU A 272 9.36 -0.66 -3.35
C LEU A 272 8.86 0.78 -3.23
N LEU A 273 8.52 1.22 -2.01
CA LEU A 273 8.12 2.59 -1.72
C LEU A 273 9.26 3.58 -2.03
N LEU A 274 10.48 3.26 -1.57
CA LEU A 274 11.66 4.07 -1.86
C LEU A 274 12.02 4.05 -3.36
N LEU A 275 11.82 2.92 -4.04
CA LEU A 275 11.99 2.84 -5.49
C LEU A 275 11.01 3.74 -6.22
N ALA A 276 9.72 3.72 -5.84
CA ALA A 276 8.71 4.63 -6.39
C ALA A 276 9.10 6.10 -6.16
N SER A 277 9.49 6.46 -4.93
CA SER A 277 9.96 7.80 -4.59
C SER A 277 11.19 8.24 -5.40
N ALA A 278 12.15 7.33 -5.62
CA ALA A 278 13.32 7.62 -6.44
C ALA A 278 12.94 7.86 -7.91
N LEU A 279 11.99 7.07 -8.45
CA LEU A 279 11.54 7.20 -9.84
C LEU A 279 10.75 8.50 -10.09
N GLU A 280 10.06 9.05 -9.09
CA GLU A 280 9.35 10.34 -9.21
C GLU A 280 10.27 11.51 -9.59
N THR A 281 11.53 11.43 -9.21
CA THR A 281 12.53 12.49 -9.41
C THR A 281 13.69 12.09 -10.31
N ALA A 282 13.68 10.87 -10.84
CA ALA A 282 14.76 10.34 -11.68
C ALA A 282 14.79 10.99 -13.05
N ARG A 283 15.99 11.04 -13.65
CA ARG A 283 16.23 11.48 -15.02
C ARG A 283 16.49 10.27 -15.91
N PRO A 284 16.19 10.34 -17.20
CA PRO A 284 16.56 9.28 -18.13
C PRO A 284 18.05 8.97 -18.11
N GLY A 285 18.40 7.68 -18.11
CA GLY A 285 19.79 7.19 -18.11
C GLY A 285 20.40 6.99 -16.72
N GLU A 286 19.70 7.37 -15.64
CA GLU A 286 20.20 7.13 -14.27
C GLU A 286 20.13 5.64 -13.92
N LYS A 287 21.20 5.13 -13.30
CA LYS A 287 21.25 3.77 -12.74
C LYS A 287 20.76 3.77 -11.30
N VAL A 288 19.74 2.95 -11.05
CA VAL A 288 19.09 2.80 -9.76
C VAL A 288 19.43 1.43 -9.19
N LEU A 289 20.13 1.40 -8.05
CA LEU A 289 20.48 0.18 -7.33
C LEU A 289 19.57 0.04 -6.11
N LEU A 290 18.77 -1.02 -6.08
CA LEU A 290 17.83 -1.33 -4.99
C LEU A 290 18.34 -2.51 -4.16
N VAL A 291 18.32 -2.35 -2.84
CA VAL A 291 18.60 -3.40 -1.86
C VAL A 291 17.29 -3.87 -1.22
N GLY A 292 17.11 -5.19 -1.06
CA GLY A 292 16.13 -5.82 -0.18
C GLY A 292 16.86 -6.63 0.88
N PHE A 293 16.42 -6.55 2.14
CA PHE A 293 17.01 -7.30 3.26
C PHE A 293 15.94 -8.03 4.07
N GLY A 294 16.25 -9.25 4.48
CA GLY A 294 15.40 -10.14 5.30
C GLY A 294 15.74 -11.61 5.06
N GLN A 295 16.45 -12.25 5.97
CA GLN A 295 17.00 -13.60 5.85
C GLN A 295 17.74 -13.82 4.51
N GLY A 296 18.60 -12.86 4.20
CA GLY A 296 19.35 -12.72 2.97
C GLY A 296 19.21 -11.33 2.35
N VAL A 297 19.75 -11.16 1.16
CA VAL A 297 19.82 -9.87 0.47
C VAL A 297 19.46 -10.05 -0.99
N ASP A 298 18.59 -9.17 -1.49
CA ASP A 298 18.32 -8.98 -2.92
C ASP A 298 18.97 -7.68 -3.39
N ILE A 299 19.66 -7.72 -4.53
CA ILE A 299 20.23 -6.56 -5.23
C ILE A 299 19.59 -6.52 -6.61
N LEU A 300 18.96 -5.40 -6.97
CA LEU A 300 18.37 -5.19 -8.29
C LEU A 300 18.95 -3.91 -8.91
N LEU A 301 19.27 -3.98 -10.18
CA LEU A 301 19.79 -2.85 -10.94
C LEU A 301 18.83 -2.50 -12.07
N PHE A 302 18.50 -1.21 -12.17
CA PHE A 302 17.66 -0.64 -13.21
C PHE A 302 18.38 0.54 -13.87
N GLU A 303 17.94 0.88 -15.08
CA GLU A 303 18.30 2.12 -15.78
C GLU A 303 17.04 2.82 -16.22
N THR A 304 16.86 4.06 -15.80
CA THR A 304 15.71 4.88 -16.16
C THR A 304 15.74 5.24 -17.65
N THR A 305 14.58 5.44 -18.24
CA THR A 305 14.44 5.73 -19.68
C THR A 305 13.65 7.02 -19.91
N ALA A 306 13.63 7.48 -21.17
CA ALA A 306 12.83 8.63 -21.57
C ALA A 306 11.31 8.40 -21.40
N ALA A 307 10.85 7.14 -21.34
CA ALA A 307 9.45 6.81 -21.11
C ALA A 307 8.94 7.30 -19.75
N LEU A 308 9.83 7.56 -18.79
CA LEU A 308 9.47 8.10 -17.46
C LEU A 308 8.71 9.44 -17.57
N SER A 309 9.10 10.31 -18.50
CA SER A 309 8.45 11.60 -18.72
C SER A 309 7.07 11.51 -19.38
N ALA A 310 6.72 10.36 -19.93
CA ALA A 310 5.44 10.13 -20.59
C ALA A 310 4.36 9.55 -19.66
N LEU A 311 4.73 9.20 -18.42
CA LEU A 311 3.74 8.70 -17.46
C LEU A 311 2.72 9.80 -17.10
N PRO A 312 1.43 9.45 -17.01
CA PRO A 312 0.42 10.39 -16.56
C PRO A 312 0.68 10.81 -15.09
N PRO A 313 0.27 12.04 -14.71
CA PRO A 313 0.35 12.48 -13.32
C PRO A 313 -0.31 11.48 -12.37
N ARG A 314 0.32 11.23 -11.25
CA ARG A 314 -0.14 10.29 -10.23
C ARG A 314 0.08 10.87 -8.84
N ARG A 315 -0.56 10.27 -7.82
CA ARG A 315 -0.35 10.68 -6.44
C ARG A 315 1.08 10.39 -6.00
N GLY A 316 1.51 9.15 -6.17
CA GLY A 316 2.83 8.69 -5.79
C GLY A 316 3.13 8.86 -4.29
N VAL A 317 4.43 8.84 -3.98
CA VAL A 317 4.94 9.08 -2.62
C VAL A 317 4.83 10.56 -2.25
N ALA A 318 5.22 11.46 -3.16
CA ALA A 318 5.20 12.89 -2.91
C ALA A 318 3.78 13.42 -2.63
N GLY A 319 2.79 13.05 -3.42
CA GLY A 319 1.40 13.42 -3.21
C GLY A 319 0.80 12.78 -1.96
N SER A 320 1.18 11.53 -1.64
CA SER A 320 0.77 10.86 -0.40
C SER A 320 1.37 11.54 0.84
N LEU A 321 2.60 12.03 0.77
CA LEU A 321 3.22 12.83 1.83
C LEU A 321 2.50 14.17 2.02
N ALA A 322 2.16 14.85 0.93
CA ALA A 322 1.49 16.15 0.96
C ALA A 322 0.09 16.11 1.60
N ARG A 323 -0.61 14.96 1.52
CA ARG A 323 -1.91 14.73 2.16
C ARG A 323 -1.83 14.43 3.66
N GLY A 324 -0.63 14.33 4.23
CA GLY A 324 -0.41 13.95 5.62
C GLY A 324 -1.04 14.93 6.60
N VAL A 325 -1.79 14.41 7.57
CA VAL A 325 -2.38 15.17 8.69
C VAL A 325 -1.72 14.73 9.99
N LYS A 326 -1.14 15.69 10.71
CA LYS A 326 -0.49 15.45 12.01
C LYS A 326 -1.50 15.05 13.06
N ASP A 327 -1.12 14.09 13.89
CA ASP A 327 -1.93 13.59 14.98
C ASP A 327 -1.07 13.33 16.23
N ASP A 328 -1.49 13.90 17.34
CA ASP A 328 -0.86 13.74 18.65
C ASP A 328 -1.65 12.82 19.58
N ASN A 329 -2.81 12.32 19.15
CA ASN A 329 -3.67 11.50 20.01
C ASN A 329 -3.20 10.03 20.03
N TYR A 330 -2.18 9.76 20.84
CA TYR A 330 -1.59 8.43 20.97
C TYR A 330 -2.58 7.36 21.46
N LEU A 331 -3.49 7.70 22.39
CA LEU A 331 -4.48 6.74 22.92
C LEU A 331 -5.46 6.29 21.83
N ARG A 332 -5.88 7.19 20.93
CA ARG A 332 -6.71 6.83 19.77
C ARG A 332 -6.04 5.78 18.91
N TRP A 333 -4.73 5.90 18.69
CA TRP A 333 -3.99 4.95 17.88
C TRP A 333 -3.78 3.61 18.56
N LEU A 334 -3.60 3.57 19.86
CA LEU A 334 -3.62 2.31 20.62
C LEU A 334 -4.96 1.60 20.48
N PHE A 335 -6.08 2.34 20.57
CA PHE A 335 -7.42 1.80 20.36
C PHE A 335 -7.61 1.28 18.93
N HIS A 336 -7.26 2.06 17.89
CA HIS A 336 -7.36 1.64 16.49
C HIS A 336 -6.52 0.40 16.17
N ARG A 337 -5.44 0.17 16.91
CA ARG A 337 -4.57 -1.00 16.76
C ARG A 337 -5.02 -2.20 17.60
N GLY A 338 -6.09 -2.08 18.36
CA GLY A 338 -6.55 -3.12 19.28
C GLY A 338 -5.58 -3.37 20.44
N LEU A 339 -4.79 -2.36 20.82
CA LEU A 339 -3.83 -2.40 21.94
C LEU A 339 -4.37 -1.73 23.20
N LEU A 340 -5.50 -1.06 23.09
CA LEU A 340 -6.26 -0.45 24.18
C LEU A 340 -7.73 -0.78 23.95
N ASP A 341 -8.39 -1.30 24.97
CA ASP A 341 -9.84 -1.49 24.96
C ASP A 341 -10.51 -0.32 25.67
N LEU A 342 -11.55 0.23 25.05
CA LEU A 342 -12.36 1.33 25.57
C LEU A 342 -13.80 0.87 25.73
N GLU A 343 -14.53 1.50 26.67
CA GLU A 343 -15.97 1.28 26.79
C GLU A 343 -16.69 1.73 25.53
N ARG A 344 -17.22 0.77 24.78
CA ARG A 344 -17.89 1.01 23.48
C ARG A 344 -19.40 1.19 23.63
N GLY A 345 -19.96 0.79 24.75
CA GLY A 345 -21.39 0.84 25.03
C GLY A 345 -22.23 -0.15 24.19
N MET A 346 -23.51 -0.28 24.54
CA MET A 346 -24.45 -1.22 23.92
C MET A 346 -24.63 -1.01 22.40
N ARG A 347 -24.37 0.18 21.87
CA ARG A 347 -24.50 0.48 20.43
C ARG A 347 -23.39 -0.13 19.59
N ALA A 348 -22.29 -0.57 20.19
CA ALA A 348 -21.24 -1.32 19.52
C ALA A 348 -21.58 -2.82 19.39
N GLU A 349 -22.57 -3.30 20.15
CA GLU A 349 -23.01 -4.69 20.08
C GLU A 349 -23.78 -4.91 18.77
N ALA A 350 -23.15 -5.53 17.79
CA ALA A 350 -23.75 -5.82 16.50
C ALA A 350 -23.53 -7.27 16.10
N ASP A 351 -24.60 -8.00 15.78
CA ASP A 351 -24.49 -9.34 15.17
C ASP A 351 -24.07 -9.20 13.69
N GLN A 352 -22.80 -9.34 13.45
CA GLN A 352 -22.17 -9.19 12.15
C GLN A 352 -22.14 -10.51 11.37
N LYS A 353 -23.32 -11.01 10.95
CA LYS A 353 -23.39 -12.22 10.12
C LYS A 353 -22.65 -12.04 8.79
N GLN A 354 -21.95 -13.11 8.37
CA GLN A 354 -21.15 -13.11 7.15
C GLN A 354 -21.78 -14.01 6.08
N PRO A 355 -22.69 -13.49 5.26
CA PRO A 355 -23.31 -14.27 4.21
C PRO A 355 -22.36 -14.43 3.02
N ALA A 356 -21.38 -15.34 3.12
CA ALA A 356 -20.37 -15.60 2.08
C ALA A 356 -20.99 -15.90 0.72
N THR A 357 -22.14 -16.56 0.70
CA THR A 357 -22.91 -16.83 -0.53
C THR A 357 -23.44 -15.56 -1.19
N THR A 358 -23.85 -14.58 -0.40
CA THR A 358 -24.27 -13.25 -0.90
C THR A 358 -23.08 -12.46 -1.40
N LEU A 359 -21.98 -12.46 -0.65
CA LEU A 359 -20.73 -11.82 -1.08
C LEU A 359 -20.26 -12.39 -2.42
N TRP A 360 -20.27 -13.70 -2.58
CA TRP A 360 -19.89 -14.35 -3.83
C TRP A 360 -20.75 -13.89 -5.01
N ARG A 361 -22.08 -13.90 -4.87
CA ARG A 361 -23.00 -13.49 -5.93
C ARG A 361 -22.86 -12.02 -6.32
N HIS A 362 -22.53 -11.16 -5.35
CA HIS A 362 -22.44 -9.71 -5.53
C HIS A 362 -21.00 -9.17 -5.45
N ARG A 363 -19.99 -10.04 -5.61
CA ARG A 363 -18.59 -9.63 -5.43
C ARG A 363 -18.17 -8.44 -6.29
N LYS A 364 -18.61 -8.38 -7.54
CA LYS A 364 -18.32 -7.24 -8.42
C LYS A 364 -18.94 -5.94 -7.91
N THR A 365 -20.20 -5.99 -7.47
CA THR A 365 -20.88 -4.83 -6.89
C THR A 365 -20.22 -4.39 -5.58
N VAL A 366 -19.90 -5.33 -4.69
CA VAL A 366 -19.37 -5.03 -3.34
C VAL A 366 -17.88 -4.68 -3.39
N LEU A 367 -17.05 -5.55 -3.97
CA LEU A 367 -15.59 -5.34 -3.97
C LEU A 367 -15.15 -4.42 -5.09
N GLY A 368 -15.70 -4.55 -6.30
CA GLY A 368 -15.32 -3.76 -7.47
C GLY A 368 -16.10 -2.46 -7.66
N LEU A 369 -17.10 -2.16 -6.81
CA LEU A 369 -18.03 -1.03 -6.99
C LEU A 369 -18.60 -0.97 -8.41
N VAL A 370 -18.98 -2.14 -8.96
CA VAL A 370 -19.51 -2.23 -10.32
C VAL A 370 -21.00 -1.97 -10.32
N GLY A 371 -21.40 -0.90 -10.96
CA GLY A 371 -22.77 -0.57 -11.31
C GLY A 371 -23.19 -1.12 -12.67
N GLY A 372 -24.30 -0.65 -13.20
CA GLY A 372 -24.80 -0.97 -14.53
C GLY A 372 -24.90 0.25 -15.40
N ARG A 373 -24.58 0.11 -16.71
CA ARG A 373 -24.90 1.10 -17.72
C ARG A 373 -25.83 0.47 -18.76
N CYS A 374 -26.97 1.12 -19.00
CA CYS A 374 -27.92 0.65 -20.01
C CYS A 374 -27.34 0.86 -21.42
N THR A 375 -27.21 -0.22 -22.20
CA THR A 375 -26.67 -0.16 -23.57
C THR A 375 -27.58 0.57 -24.55
N ARG A 376 -28.86 0.78 -24.20
CA ARG A 376 -29.86 1.49 -25.03
C ARG A 376 -29.93 2.98 -24.73
N THR A 377 -29.85 3.36 -23.47
CA THR A 377 -30.06 4.75 -23.03
C THR A 377 -28.80 5.42 -22.49
N GLY A 378 -27.74 4.66 -22.20
CA GLY A 378 -26.55 5.14 -21.51
C GLY A 378 -26.73 5.43 -20.02
N THR A 379 -27.93 5.21 -19.47
CA THR A 379 -28.25 5.49 -18.07
C THR A 379 -27.42 4.62 -17.14
N VAL A 380 -26.66 5.22 -16.23
CA VAL A 380 -25.86 4.55 -15.22
C VAL A 380 -26.66 4.40 -13.92
N GLN A 381 -26.52 3.26 -13.27
CA GLN A 381 -27.19 2.97 -12.00
C GLN A 381 -26.28 2.16 -11.06
N TYR A 382 -26.50 2.33 -9.77
CA TYR A 382 -25.89 1.50 -8.73
C TYR A 382 -26.93 1.15 -7.66
N PRO A 383 -27.07 -0.14 -7.26
CA PRO A 383 -26.39 -1.29 -7.83
C PRO A 383 -26.87 -1.64 -9.24
N LYS A 384 -26.09 -2.48 -9.96
CA LYS A 384 -26.53 -3.07 -11.22
C LYS A 384 -27.75 -3.96 -10.97
N SER A 385 -28.78 -3.85 -11.81
CA SER A 385 -29.94 -4.75 -11.84
C SER A 385 -30.29 -5.08 -13.29
N ASP A 386 -31.15 -6.06 -13.50
CA ASP A 386 -31.57 -6.46 -14.86
C ASP A 386 -32.45 -5.40 -15.53
N ILE A 387 -33.04 -4.50 -14.74
CA ILE A 387 -33.98 -3.48 -15.24
C ILE A 387 -33.27 -2.10 -15.19
N SER A 388 -33.31 -1.39 -16.30
CA SER A 388 -32.86 0.00 -16.38
C SER A 388 -33.77 0.92 -15.57
N VAL A 389 -33.16 1.83 -14.78
CA VAL A 389 -33.86 2.88 -14.04
C VAL A 389 -34.14 4.11 -14.90
N SER A 390 -33.86 4.06 -16.21
CA SER A 390 -34.19 5.15 -17.13
C SER A 390 -35.67 5.44 -17.11
N THR A 391 -36.04 6.71 -16.98
CA THR A 391 -37.45 7.12 -17.02
C THR A 391 -38.09 6.98 -18.41
N ASN A 392 -37.26 6.93 -19.44
CA ASN A 392 -37.70 6.88 -20.84
C ASN A 392 -37.77 5.45 -21.41
N ASP A 393 -37.04 4.53 -20.80
CA ASP A 393 -36.93 3.15 -21.29
C ASP A 393 -36.52 2.19 -20.17
N HIS A 394 -37.43 1.42 -19.67
CA HIS A 394 -37.22 0.37 -18.66
C HIS A 394 -36.73 -0.93 -19.32
N GLY A 395 -35.65 -0.84 -20.11
CA GLY A 395 -35.08 -2.01 -20.78
C GLY A 395 -34.69 -3.11 -19.80
N VAL A 396 -35.10 -4.36 -20.12
CA VAL A 396 -34.72 -5.55 -19.36
C VAL A 396 -33.55 -6.24 -20.02
N GLY A 397 -32.56 -6.68 -19.24
CA GLY A 397 -31.36 -7.35 -19.75
C GLY A 397 -30.41 -6.45 -20.57
N THR A 398 -30.53 -5.13 -20.41
CA THR A 398 -29.77 -4.13 -21.18
C THR A 398 -28.57 -3.57 -20.41
N GLN A 399 -28.25 -4.13 -19.24
CA GLN A 399 -27.20 -3.59 -18.36
C GLN A 399 -25.85 -4.24 -18.61
N GLU A 400 -24.85 -3.46 -19.01
CA GLU A 400 -23.45 -3.87 -18.99
C GLU A 400 -22.76 -3.48 -17.66
N ASP A 401 -21.65 -4.13 -17.34
CA ASP A 401 -20.85 -3.79 -16.16
C ASP A 401 -20.21 -2.40 -16.34
N TYR A 402 -20.38 -1.54 -15.33
CA TYR A 402 -19.83 -0.20 -15.32
C TYR A 402 -19.12 0.09 -13.99
N PRO A 403 -17.76 0.02 -13.94
CA PRO A 403 -17.00 0.30 -12.74
C PRO A 403 -17.11 1.77 -12.32
N LEU A 404 -17.44 2.01 -11.04
CA LEU A 404 -17.64 3.35 -10.47
C LEU A 404 -16.51 3.77 -9.52
N ALA A 405 -15.60 2.88 -9.17
CA ALA A 405 -14.55 3.14 -8.17
C ALA A 405 -13.64 4.33 -8.51
N ASP A 406 -13.41 4.57 -9.80
CA ASP A 406 -12.55 5.68 -10.29
C ASP A 406 -13.37 6.87 -10.82
N VAL A 407 -14.70 6.82 -10.72
CA VAL A 407 -15.59 7.90 -11.16
C VAL A 407 -15.78 8.88 -10.01
N PRO A 408 -15.51 10.20 -10.20
CA PRO A 408 -15.81 11.19 -9.19
C PRO A 408 -17.30 11.25 -8.90
N ALA A 409 -17.64 11.64 -7.66
CA ALA A 409 -19.03 11.83 -7.25
C ALA A 409 -19.22 13.19 -6.54
N THR A 410 -20.44 13.57 -6.31
CA THR A 410 -20.82 14.82 -5.61
C THR A 410 -21.70 14.47 -4.42
N ILE A 411 -21.43 15.07 -3.26
CA ILE A 411 -22.28 14.91 -2.07
C ILE A 411 -23.63 15.56 -2.32
N VAL A 412 -24.71 14.79 -2.17
CA VAL A 412 -26.11 15.28 -2.32
C VAL A 412 -26.74 15.55 -0.96
N THR A 413 -26.51 14.66 -0.01
CA THR A 413 -26.91 14.81 1.40
C THR A 413 -25.84 14.23 2.29
N TYR A 414 -25.78 14.67 3.54
CA TYR A 414 -24.97 14.03 4.56
C TYR A 414 -25.55 14.19 5.95
N THR A 415 -25.09 13.36 6.88
CA THR A 415 -25.30 13.51 8.30
C THR A 415 -24.01 13.19 9.06
N ALA A 416 -23.85 13.82 10.21
CA ALA A 416 -22.81 13.51 11.19
C ALA A 416 -23.50 12.84 12.39
N ASP A 417 -23.57 11.52 12.41
CA ASP A 417 -24.28 10.77 13.44
C ASP A 417 -23.35 10.48 14.62
N SER A 418 -23.63 11.13 15.75
CA SER A 418 -22.92 10.90 17.02
C SER A 418 -23.57 9.78 17.87
N LEU A 419 -24.68 9.21 17.42
CA LEU A 419 -25.41 8.17 18.15
C LEU A 419 -25.01 6.77 17.69
N THR A 420 -24.67 6.60 16.43
CA THR A 420 -24.14 5.32 15.89
C THR A 420 -22.70 5.13 16.38
N TYR A 421 -22.40 3.91 16.82
CA TYR A 421 -21.02 3.59 17.19
C TYR A 421 -20.11 3.64 15.97
N THR A 422 -19.01 4.36 16.09
CA THR A 422 -17.87 4.38 15.17
C THR A 422 -16.58 4.57 15.95
N PRO A 423 -15.45 3.96 15.56
CA PRO A 423 -14.16 4.20 16.19
C PRO A 423 -13.68 5.65 16.12
N THR A 424 -14.21 6.44 15.16
CA THR A 424 -13.91 7.86 14.99
C THR A 424 -15.22 8.64 14.86
N PRO A 425 -15.84 9.04 15.98
CA PRO A 425 -17.09 9.81 15.95
C PRO A 425 -16.86 11.27 15.50
N PRO A 426 -17.86 11.88 14.84
CA PRO A 426 -19.14 11.29 14.44
C PRO A 426 -19.01 10.40 13.21
N ASN A 427 -20.01 9.51 13.00
CA ASN A 427 -20.09 8.73 11.78
C ASN A 427 -20.67 9.61 10.66
N TYR A 428 -19.85 9.95 9.69
CA TYR A 428 -20.27 10.70 8.50
C TYR A 428 -20.75 9.73 7.42
N TYR A 429 -21.97 9.92 6.93
CA TYR A 429 -22.50 9.19 5.79
C TYR A 429 -23.55 10.01 5.04
N GLY A 430 -23.83 9.66 3.80
CA GLY A 430 -24.83 10.37 3.00
C GLY A 430 -24.94 9.87 1.57
N ALA A 431 -25.85 10.47 0.83
CA ALA A 431 -26.02 10.16 -0.59
C ALA A 431 -24.98 10.95 -1.43
N ILE A 432 -24.35 10.22 -2.34
CA ILE A 432 -23.47 10.77 -3.36
C ILE A 432 -23.99 10.38 -4.75
N ASP A 433 -23.86 11.30 -5.72
CA ASP A 433 -24.15 11.06 -7.14
C ASP A 433 -22.85 10.99 -7.92
N PHE A 434 -22.64 9.88 -8.64
CA PHE A 434 -21.48 9.73 -9.53
C PHE A 434 -21.63 10.59 -10.78
N ASP A 435 -20.53 11.11 -11.28
CA ASP A 435 -20.51 11.83 -12.55
C ASP A 435 -20.94 10.89 -13.67
N GLY A 436 -21.97 11.30 -14.45
CA GLY A 436 -22.58 10.44 -15.47
C GLY A 436 -23.70 9.55 -14.99
N GLY A 437 -24.03 9.51 -13.69
CA GLY A 437 -25.17 8.82 -13.12
C GLY A 437 -24.83 7.73 -12.11
N GLY A 438 -25.84 7.25 -11.44
CA GLY A 438 -25.71 6.32 -10.30
C GLY A 438 -25.64 7.04 -8.97
N ARG A 439 -26.37 6.54 -7.97
CA ARG A 439 -26.42 7.08 -6.60
C ARG A 439 -26.02 6.01 -5.61
N LEU A 440 -25.19 6.38 -4.63
CA LEU A 440 -24.77 5.52 -3.54
C LEU A 440 -25.01 6.23 -2.20
N MET A 441 -25.55 5.49 -1.21
CA MET A 441 -25.44 5.87 0.19
C MET A 441 -24.07 5.42 0.68
N ALA A 442 -23.15 6.38 0.85
CA ALA A 442 -21.76 6.15 1.20
C ALA A 442 -21.45 6.57 2.63
N GLU A 443 -20.55 5.85 3.30
CA GLU A 443 -19.82 6.37 4.46
C GLU A 443 -18.66 7.23 3.97
N PHE A 444 -18.28 8.24 4.76
CA PHE A 444 -17.12 9.07 4.48
C PHE A 444 -15.96 8.64 5.37
N THR A 445 -14.76 8.68 4.83
CA THR A 445 -13.51 8.40 5.57
C THR A 445 -12.47 9.48 5.26
N ASP A 446 -11.44 9.58 6.09
CA ASP A 446 -10.39 10.58 5.94
C ASP A 446 -10.94 12.02 5.87
N VAL A 447 -11.97 12.33 6.65
CA VAL A 447 -12.67 13.63 6.69
C VAL A 447 -12.53 14.30 8.03
N ASP A 448 -12.44 15.63 8.00
CA ASP A 448 -12.72 16.52 9.13
C ASP A 448 -14.12 17.14 8.94
N ALA A 449 -14.64 17.83 9.97
CA ALA A 449 -16.00 18.40 9.92
C ALA A 449 -16.22 19.35 8.73
N ASP A 450 -15.19 20.14 8.38
CA ASP A 450 -15.24 21.10 7.27
C ASP A 450 -15.06 20.43 5.89
N ASP A 451 -14.76 19.15 5.86
CA ASP A 451 -14.56 18.40 4.63
C ASP A 451 -15.88 17.87 4.04
N VAL A 452 -16.96 17.84 4.81
CA VAL A 452 -18.23 17.24 4.39
C VAL A 452 -19.29 18.32 4.19
N GLU A 453 -19.55 18.66 2.94
CA GLU A 453 -20.53 19.69 2.53
C GLU A 453 -21.27 19.22 1.28
N VAL A 454 -22.58 19.58 1.19
CA VAL A 454 -23.40 19.32 -0.01
C VAL A 454 -22.80 20.06 -1.21
N GLY A 455 -22.67 19.37 -2.33
CA GLY A 455 -22.07 19.90 -3.56
C GLY A 455 -20.57 19.66 -3.68
N ARG A 456 -19.89 19.22 -2.60
CA ARG A 456 -18.45 18.90 -2.65
C ARG A 456 -18.17 17.64 -3.46
N LYS A 457 -17.10 17.68 -4.24
CA LYS A 457 -16.62 16.54 -5.02
C LYS A 457 -15.88 15.54 -4.12
N VAL A 458 -16.17 14.26 -4.35
CA VAL A 458 -15.55 13.13 -3.64
C VAL A 458 -15.09 12.07 -4.61
N GLY A 459 -14.08 11.33 -4.22
CA GLY A 459 -13.65 10.08 -4.84
C GLY A 459 -13.97 8.89 -3.94
N MET A 460 -13.75 7.68 -4.43
CA MET A 460 -13.95 6.46 -3.65
C MET A 460 -12.61 5.86 -3.23
N MET A 461 -12.55 5.37 -1.99
CA MET A 461 -11.43 4.60 -1.45
C MET A 461 -11.91 3.25 -0.90
N PHE A 462 -11.12 2.20 -1.15
CA PHE A 462 -11.40 0.86 -0.65
C PHE A 462 -11.03 0.75 0.82
N ARG A 463 -11.98 0.35 1.68
CA ARG A 463 -11.83 0.39 3.13
C ARG A 463 -12.44 -0.85 3.80
N ILE A 464 -12.05 -1.07 5.05
CA ILE A 464 -12.77 -1.98 5.94
C ILE A 464 -14.15 -1.37 6.22
N LYS A 465 -15.18 -2.15 5.93
CA LYS A 465 -16.58 -1.81 6.26
C LYS A 465 -16.90 -2.17 7.69
N SER A 466 -16.53 -3.37 8.11
CA SER A 466 -16.73 -3.87 9.46
C SER A 466 -15.91 -5.14 9.70
N VAL A 467 -15.69 -5.45 10.95
CA VAL A 467 -15.04 -6.68 11.41
C VAL A 467 -16.06 -7.52 12.17
N ASP A 468 -16.20 -8.78 11.79
CA ASP A 468 -16.90 -9.79 12.59
C ASP A 468 -15.92 -10.36 13.61
N GLU A 469 -15.87 -9.78 14.79
CA GLU A 469 -14.91 -10.19 15.84
C GLU A 469 -15.13 -11.64 16.30
N GLN A 470 -16.36 -12.15 16.22
CA GLN A 470 -16.68 -13.53 16.61
C GLN A 470 -16.06 -14.56 15.66
N ARG A 471 -15.94 -14.22 14.35
CA ARG A 471 -15.46 -15.12 13.30
C ARG A 471 -14.11 -14.70 12.73
N ASP A 472 -13.55 -13.61 13.23
CA ASP A 472 -12.33 -12.97 12.74
C ASP A 472 -12.39 -12.75 11.22
N PHE A 473 -13.51 -12.15 10.74
CA PHE A 473 -13.77 -11.94 9.34
C PHE A 473 -13.93 -10.48 9.00
N ILE A 474 -13.07 -9.97 8.11
CA ILE A 474 -13.07 -8.58 7.67
C ILE A 474 -13.92 -8.43 6.42
N ARG A 475 -14.86 -7.49 6.45
CA ARG A 475 -15.64 -7.06 5.30
C ARG A 475 -15.10 -5.76 4.74
N TYR A 476 -14.99 -5.69 3.44
CA TYR A 476 -14.53 -4.52 2.71
C TYR A 476 -15.65 -3.88 1.91
N PHE A 477 -15.57 -2.57 1.77
CA PHE A 477 -16.42 -1.79 0.89
C PHE A 477 -15.75 -0.45 0.57
N TRP A 478 -16.35 0.30 -0.32
CA TRP A 478 -15.88 1.61 -0.74
C TRP A 478 -16.47 2.70 0.14
N LYS A 479 -15.65 3.66 0.52
CA LYS A 479 -16.04 4.87 1.26
C LYS A 479 -15.67 6.10 0.46
N ALA A 480 -16.45 7.18 0.63
CA ALA A 480 -16.18 8.44 -0.03
C ALA A 480 -15.10 9.24 0.71
N VAL A 481 -14.24 9.90 -0.04
CA VAL A 481 -13.22 10.83 0.48
C VAL A 481 -13.25 12.12 -0.31
N PRO A 482 -13.01 13.30 0.30
CA PRO A 482 -12.91 14.56 -0.42
C PRO A 482 -11.83 14.48 -1.50
N LEU A 483 -12.14 15.03 -2.68
CA LEU A 483 -11.14 15.34 -3.69
C LEU A 483 -10.55 16.69 -3.31
N GLY A 484 -9.26 16.72 -3.00
CA GLY A 484 -8.52 17.92 -2.64
C GLY A 484 -8.25 18.82 -3.83
#